data_edf26d0ff197d1ae2115641187ee1fd5
#
_entry.id   edf26d0ff197d1ae2115641187ee1fd5
#
_cell.length_a   1.000
_cell.length_b   1.000
_cell.length_c   1.000
_cell.angle_alpha   90.00
_cell.angle_beta   90.00
_cell.angle_gamma   90.00
#
_symmetry.space_group_name_H-M   'P 1'
#
loop_
_entity.id
_entity.type
_entity.pdbx_description
1 polymer ?
#
loop_
_entity_poly.entity_id
_entity_poly.type
_entity_poly.pdbx_seq_one_letter_code
_entity_poly.pdbx_strand_id
1 'polypeptide(L)'
;MEAQSQQQQQQIGVKKKETRGRKPKPKDDKKDEQQAKMKKAQQQPSVDDKYSQWKSLVPVLYDWLANHNLGFQLVCWHCLSAVPFGFLPLSWDFISVSVYLILGFYHSRWGPQLEQATYKNRQRLYLSEQTDGSVPNTLVIANCEVVKPRVAAAEHISQFNEEARSPFVKKYKTIIHPGEVNRIRELPQNTKIVATHTDSPDVLIWDVEAQPNRHAVFGATNSRPDLILTGHQDNAEFALAMCPTEPYVLSGGDNICSFNFHLIIISCMSSSFCPFKNEKSCVGKDKSVVLWSIQDHISAAAADPGATKSPGSGGSIIKQNSKPGEGNDKTADSPSVAPRGIYHGHEDTVEDVTFCPSSAQEFCSVGDDSCLILWDARVGTSPVVKVEKAHNADLHCVDWNPHDDNLILTGSADNSVRMFDRRNLTSDGVGAPIHKFEGHKAAVLCVQWSPDKSSVFGSSAEDGLLNIWDYDKVGKKVERAGRNTSSPPGLFFQHAGHRDKVVDFHWNASDPWTVVSVSDDCDTTGGGGTLQIWRMSDLIYRPEDEVLAELEKFKSHVVACASKA
;
A
#
# COMPACT_ATOMS: atom_id res chain seq x y z
N MET A 1 -19.23 -12.69 -64.90
CA MET A 1 -19.88 -13.89 -65.42
C MET A 1 -20.15 -14.76 -64.25
N GLU A 2 -21.35 -14.67 -63.69
CA GLU A 2 -22.48 -15.57 -63.91
C GLU A 2 -22.23 -16.90 -63.26
N ALA A 3 -23.09 -17.59 -62.54
CA ALA A 3 -24.46 -17.36 -62.09
C ALA A 3 -24.77 -18.54 -61.16
N GLN A 4 -25.49 -18.36 -60.07
CA GLN A 4 -26.87 -18.83 -59.87
C GLN A 4 -27.09 -20.32 -60.16
N SER A 5 -27.85 -21.12 -59.44
CA SER A 5 -29.12 -20.90 -58.76
C SER A 5 -29.62 -22.20 -58.07
N GLN A 6 -30.38 -22.02 -56.98
CA GLN A 6 -31.76 -22.53 -56.74
C GLN A 6 -31.96 -24.05 -56.47
N GLN A 7 -32.44 -24.39 -55.31
CA GLN A 7 -33.84 -24.59 -54.84
C GLN A 7 -34.52 -25.90 -55.34
N GLN A 8 -35.05 -26.73 -54.47
CA GLN A 8 -36.46 -27.02 -54.18
C GLN A 8 -36.64 -28.32 -53.38
N GLN A 9 -37.22 -28.19 -52.24
CA GLN A 9 -38.49 -28.77 -51.75
C GLN A 9 -39.03 -30.02 -52.39
N GLN A 10 -39.40 -31.04 -51.60
CA GLN A 10 -40.78 -31.52 -51.52
C GLN A 10 -41.02 -32.54 -50.38
N GLN A 11 -42.19 -32.36 -49.78
CA GLN A 11 -42.88 -33.11 -48.72
C GLN A 11 -43.41 -34.47 -49.16
N ILE A 12 -43.87 -35.22 -48.20
CA ILE A 12 -45.04 -36.08 -48.09
C ILE A 12 -44.74 -37.49 -47.56
N GLY A 13 -45.47 -37.86 -46.48
CA GLY A 13 -45.94 -39.21 -46.34
C GLY A 13 -45.93 -39.84 -44.94
N VAL A 14 -47.00 -39.66 -44.24
CA VAL A 14 -47.43 -40.34 -42.99
C VAL A 14 -47.55 -41.85 -43.16
N LYS A 15 -47.04 -42.64 -42.18
CA LYS A 15 -47.74 -43.85 -41.68
C LYS A 15 -47.27 -44.27 -40.29
N LYS A 16 -48.21 -44.30 -39.35
CA LYS A 16 -48.11 -44.94 -38.02
C LYS A 16 -47.90 -46.45 -38.15
N LYS A 17 -47.02 -46.99 -37.29
CA LYS A 17 -47.12 -48.33 -36.75
C LYS A 17 -46.59 -48.39 -35.33
N GLU A 18 -47.42 -48.75 -34.40
CA GLU A 18 -47.08 -49.11 -33.02
C GLU A 18 -46.30 -50.43 -33.01
N THR A 19 -45.23 -50.48 -32.19
CA THR A 19 -44.82 -51.76 -31.57
C THR A 19 -43.93 -51.49 -30.33
N ARG A 20 -44.46 -52.00 -29.21
CA ARG A 20 -43.84 -52.61 -28.03
C ARG A 20 -42.56 -52.01 -27.45
N GLY A 21 -42.67 -51.67 -26.16
CA GLY A 21 -41.70 -51.18 -25.21
C GLY A 21 -40.36 -51.95 -25.17
N ARG A 22 -39.31 -51.15 -25.09
CA ARG A 22 -37.98 -51.58 -24.68
C ARG A 22 -37.59 -50.71 -23.48
N LYS A 23 -37.19 -51.34 -22.35
CA LYS A 23 -36.69 -50.69 -21.14
C LYS A 23 -35.56 -49.76 -21.46
N PRO A 24 -35.43 -48.58 -20.85
CA PRO A 24 -34.29 -47.70 -21.07
C PRO A 24 -33.04 -48.35 -20.48
N LYS A 25 -31.94 -48.31 -21.25
CA LYS A 25 -30.59 -48.61 -20.77
C LYS A 25 -30.14 -47.51 -19.82
N PRO A 26 -29.35 -47.82 -18.79
CA PRO A 26 -28.78 -46.77 -17.91
C PRO A 26 -27.96 -45.82 -18.75
N LYS A 27 -28.26 -44.52 -18.60
CA LYS A 27 -27.48 -43.44 -19.17
C LYS A 27 -26.08 -43.47 -18.56
N ASP A 28 -25.09 -43.16 -19.35
CA ASP A 28 -23.69 -43.06 -19.02
C ASP A 28 -23.45 -41.94 -17.98
N ASP A 29 -23.67 -42.22 -16.70
CA ASP A 29 -23.34 -41.31 -15.58
C ASP A 29 -21.84 -40.91 -15.58
N LYS A 30 -20.99 -41.68 -16.22
CA LYS A 30 -19.55 -41.39 -16.35
C LYS A 30 -19.21 -40.23 -17.29
N LYS A 31 -20.06 -39.94 -18.30
CA LYS A 31 -19.81 -38.78 -19.19
C LYS A 31 -20.21 -37.48 -18.56
N ASP A 32 -21.28 -37.49 -17.77
CA ASP A 32 -21.73 -36.30 -17.04
C ASP A 32 -20.79 -35.96 -15.89
N GLU A 33 -20.20 -36.97 -15.20
CA GLU A 33 -19.13 -36.75 -14.22
C GLU A 33 -17.82 -36.26 -14.85
N GLN A 34 -17.46 -36.74 -16.04
CA GLN A 34 -16.26 -36.26 -16.75
C GLN A 34 -16.46 -34.84 -17.29
N GLN A 35 -17.66 -34.49 -17.80
CA GLN A 35 -17.96 -33.11 -18.18
C GLN A 35 -18.06 -32.16 -16.99
N ALA A 36 -18.57 -32.60 -15.85
CA ALA A 36 -18.59 -31.83 -14.60
C ALA A 36 -17.16 -31.64 -14.05
N LYS A 37 -16.29 -32.66 -14.14
CA LYS A 37 -14.87 -32.55 -13.78
C LYS A 37 -14.09 -31.64 -14.73
N MET A 38 -14.37 -31.70 -16.04
CA MET A 38 -13.78 -30.77 -17.02
C MET A 38 -14.26 -29.33 -16.84
N LYS A 39 -15.54 -29.10 -16.49
CA LYS A 39 -16.06 -27.77 -16.17
C LYS A 39 -15.48 -27.22 -14.86
N LYS A 40 -15.25 -28.06 -13.85
CA LYS A 40 -14.56 -27.69 -12.61
C LYS A 40 -13.07 -27.37 -12.83
N ALA A 41 -12.42 -28.03 -13.79
CA ALA A 41 -11.02 -27.77 -14.15
C ALA A 41 -10.80 -26.46 -14.94
N GLN A 42 -11.87 -25.84 -15.43
CA GLN A 42 -11.84 -24.55 -16.16
C GLN A 42 -12.31 -23.35 -15.31
N GLN A 43 -12.80 -23.54 -14.10
CA GLN A 43 -13.07 -22.44 -13.18
C GLN A 43 -11.77 -22.01 -12.50
N GLN A 44 -11.41 -20.75 -12.67
CA GLN A 44 -10.32 -20.16 -11.88
C GLN A 44 -10.66 -20.31 -10.38
N PRO A 45 -9.67 -20.68 -9.53
CA PRO A 45 -9.91 -20.82 -8.11
C PRO A 45 -10.40 -19.49 -7.51
N SER A 46 -11.37 -19.59 -6.62
CA SER A 46 -11.89 -18.41 -5.88
C SER A 46 -10.78 -17.75 -5.04
N VAL A 47 -11.03 -16.55 -4.55
CA VAL A 47 -10.12 -15.85 -3.63
C VAL A 47 -9.86 -16.72 -2.39
N ASP A 48 -10.90 -17.30 -1.82
CA ASP A 48 -10.81 -18.16 -0.64
C ASP A 48 -10.05 -19.47 -0.91
N ASP A 49 -10.19 -20.05 -2.12
CA ASP A 49 -9.42 -21.24 -2.49
C ASP A 49 -7.92 -20.93 -2.57
N LYS A 50 -7.55 -19.78 -3.16
CA LYS A 50 -6.15 -19.33 -3.24
C LYS A 50 -5.57 -19.03 -1.86
N TYR A 51 -6.35 -18.36 -1.03
CA TYR A 51 -5.97 -18.05 0.35
C TYR A 51 -5.78 -19.33 1.18
N SER A 52 -6.70 -20.28 1.09
CA SER A 52 -6.59 -21.58 1.78
C SER A 52 -5.37 -22.37 1.32
N GLN A 53 -5.07 -22.35 0.02
CA GLN A 53 -3.86 -22.96 -0.52
C GLN A 53 -2.60 -22.29 0.03
N TRP A 54 -2.53 -20.95 -0.01
CA TRP A 54 -1.42 -20.20 0.57
C TRP A 54 -1.26 -20.50 2.07
N LYS A 55 -2.36 -20.48 2.84
CA LYS A 55 -2.35 -20.76 4.28
C LYS A 55 -1.73 -22.11 4.62
N SER A 56 -1.98 -23.13 3.80
CA SER A 56 -1.37 -24.46 3.99
C SER A 56 0.15 -24.48 3.81
N LEU A 57 0.71 -23.51 3.09
CA LEU A 57 2.14 -23.38 2.81
C LEU A 57 2.86 -22.45 3.79
N VAL A 58 2.15 -21.71 4.63
CA VAL A 58 2.73 -20.74 5.58
C VAL A 58 3.90 -21.34 6.39
N PRO A 59 3.84 -22.55 6.95
CA PRO A 59 4.94 -23.10 7.74
C PRO A 59 6.24 -23.39 6.95
N VAL A 60 6.15 -23.42 5.63
CA VAL A 60 7.30 -23.66 4.73
C VAL A 60 7.83 -22.38 4.12
N LEU A 61 6.94 -21.43 3.86
CA LEU A 61 7.27 -20.18 3.15
C LEU A 61 7.84 -19.11 4.07
N TYR A 62 7.45 -19.12 5.35
CA TYR A 62 7.80 -18.03 6.27
C TYR A 62 8.52 -18.58 7.51
N ASP A 63 9.49 -17.83 7.99
CA ASP A 63 10.07 -18.03 9.31
C ASP A 63 9.38 -17.15 10.36
N TRP A 64 8.66 -16.11 9.95
CA TRP A 64 7.82 -15.30 10.81
C TRP A 64 6.67 -14.65 10.00
N LEU A 65 5.48 -14.70 10.58
CA LEU A 65 4.26 -14.08 10.00
C LEU A 65 3.35 -13.61 11.14
N ALA A 66 2.97 -12.37 11.12
CA ALA A 66 1.99 -11.78 12.02
C ALA A 66 0.91 -11.08 11.20
N ASN A 67 -0.34 -11.39 11.48
CA ASN A 67 -1.50 -10.73 10.89
C ASN A 67 -2.16 -9.82 11.90
N HIS A 68 -2.58 -8.64 11.51
CA HIS A 68 -3.25 -7.68 12.34
C HIS A 68 -4.48 -7.14 11.61
N ASN A 69 -5.62 -7.76 11.87
CA ASN A 69 -6.88 -7.31 11.32
C ASN A 69 -7.40 -6.09 12.07
N LEU A 70 -7.91 -5.14 11.32
CA LEU A 70 -8.86 -4.17 11.83
C LEU A 70 -10.24 -4.83 11.86
N GLY A 71 -10.48 -5.68 12.83
CA GLY A 71 -11.83 -6.23 13.02
C GLY A 71 -12.81 -5.11 13.33
N PHE A 72 -14.04 -5.25 12.83
CA PHE A 72 -15.19 -4.48 13.32
C PHE A 72 -15.18 -4.47 14.83
N GLN A 73 -14.86 -3.36 15.45
CA GLN A 73 -14.99 -3.23 16.89
C GLN A 73 -16.47 -2.95 17.18
N LEU A 74 -17.29 -4.00 17.13
CA LEU A 74 -18.57 -3.99 17.81
C LEU A 74 -18.29 -3.81 19.29
N VAL A 75 -18.24 -2.58 19.75
CA VAL A 75 -18.32 -2.30 21.17
C VAL A 75 -19.78 -2.50 21.56
N CYS A 76 -20.15 -3.77 21.70
CA CYS A 76 -21.40 -4.15 22.32
C CYS A 76 -21.26 -3.85 23.82
N TRP A 77 -21.72 -2.71 24.24
CA TRP A 77 -21.96 -2.44 25.66
C TRP A 77 -23.15 -3.27 26.11
N HIS A 78 -22.94 -4.56 26.35
CA HIS A 78 -23.84 -5.37 27.14
C HIS A 78 -23.48 -5.20 28.62
N CYS A 79 -23.87 -4.08 29.21
CA CYS A 79 -24.19 -4.02 30.62
C CYS A 79 -25.70 -4.03 30.76
N LEU A 80 -26.30 -5.16 30.49
CA LEU A 80 -27.64 -5.47 31.05
C LEU A 80 -27.41 -6.22 32.35
N SER A 81 -27.22 -5.47 33.43
CA SER A 81 -27.56 -5.97 34.77
C SER A 81 -29.03 -6.27 34.79
N ALA A 82 -29.35 -7.52 35.05
CA ALA A 82 -30.69 -8.01 35.27
C ALA A 82 -31.41 -7.18 36.36
N VAL A 83 -32.48 -6.49 35.97
CA VAL A 83 -33.48 -5.96 36.92
C VAL A 83 -34.80 -6.67 36.58
N PRO A 84 -35.50 -7.23 37.57
CA PRO A 84 -36.71 -8.04 37.34
C PRO A 84 -37.90 -7.19 36.90
N PHE A 85 -38.69 -7.77 36.05
CA PHE A 85 -39.95 -7.27 35.49
C PHE A 85 -40.90 -6.68 36.50
N GLY A 86 -41.39 -5.48 36.24
CA GLY A 86 -42.54 -4.86 36.89
C GLY A 86 -43.05 -3.66 36.12
N PHE A 87 -44.05 -3.86 35.28
CA PHE A 87 -45.11 -2.94 34.78
C PHE A 87 -44.80 -1.47 34.42
N LEU A 88 -45.12 -1.16 33.15
CA LEU A 88 -45.66 0.06 32.52
C LEU A 88 -44.74 0.81 31.51
N PRO A 89 -45.27 1.77 30.70
CA PRO A 89 -45.58 1.53 29.30
C PRO A 89 -44.64 2.23 28.31
N LEU A 90 -44.64 1.73 27.10
CA LEU A 90 -44.16 2.27 25.83
C LEU A 90 -43.72 3.73 25.80
N SER A 91 -42.40 3.95 25.83
CA SER A 91 -41.73 4.96 25.02
C SER A 91 -40.49 4.28 24.45
N TRP A 92 -40.43 4.17 23.13
CA TRP A 92 -39.28 3.67 22.40
C TRP A 92 -38.23 4.80 22.35
N ASP A 93 -37.45 4.91 23.39
CA ASP A 93 -36.20 5.68 23.27
C ASP A 93 -35.22 4.83 22.47
N PHE A 94 -34.95 5.30 21.27
CA PHE A 94 -33.90 4.78 20.39
C PHE A 94 -32.58 4.80 21.17
N ILE A 95 -32.13 3.65 21.64
CA ILE A 95 -30.73 3.48 22.05
C ILE A 95 -29.92 3.54 20.76
N SER A 96 -29.34 4.68 20.49
CA SER A 96 -28.38 4.87 19.41
C SER A 96 -27.15 4.02 19.72
N VAL A 97 -27.06 2.85 19.13
CA VAL A 97 -25.83 2.06 19.11
C VAL A 97 -24.95 2.69 18.06
N SER A 98 -23.99 3.50 18.47
CA SER A 98 -22.97 4.02 17.56
C SER A 98 -22.02 2.87 17.21
N VAL A 99 -22.18 2.32 16.03
CA VAL A 99 -21.24 1.38 15.42
C VAL A 99 -20.15 2.23 14.76
N TYR A 100 -18.95 2.20 15.32
CA TYR A 100 -17.80 2.84 14.69
C TYR A 100 -17.20 1.87 13.66
N LEU A 101 -17.28 2.26 12.40
CA LEU A 101 -16.67 1.51 11.29
C LEU A 101 -15.25 2.03 11.07
N ILE A 102 -14.25 1.20 11.31
CA ILE A 102 -12.88 1.46 10.86
C ILE A 102 -12.78 0.76 9.50
N LEU A 103 -12.60 1.54 8.42
CA LEU A 103 -12.65 1.04 7.05
C LEU A 103 -11.38 0.35 6.59
N GLY A 104 -10.21 0.63 7.17
CA GLY A 104 -9.00 -0.08 6.78
C GLY A 104 -7.69 0.59 7.20
N PHE A 105 -6.58 -0.10 6.91
CA PHE A 105 -5.25 0.50 6.82
C PHE A 105 -4.95 0.75 5.35
N TYR A 106 -4.56 1.97 5.01
CA TYR A 106 -4.18 2.28 3.63
C TYR A 106 -2.67 2.40 3.47
N HIS A 107 -1.96 2.81 4.54
CA HIS A 107 -0.51 2.95 4.50
C HIS A 107 0.14 2.46 5.78
N SER A 108 1.33 1.88 5.61
CA SER A 108 2.19 1.45 6.70
C SER A 108 3.64 1.79 6.41
N ARG A 109 4.37 2.22 7.45
CA ARG A 109 5.79 2.56 7.33
C ARG A 109 6.57 2.09 8.54
N TRP A 110 7.68 1.38 8.31
CA TRP A 110 8.63 1.11 9.37
C TRP A 110 9.29 2.41 9.83
N GLY A 111 9.36 2.61 11.11
CA GLY A 111 10.14 3.66 11.75
C GLY A 111 11.41 3.10 12.40
N PRO A 112 12.05 3.84 13.32
CA PRO A 112 13.32 3.47 13.89
C PRO A 112 13.25 2.22 14.76
N GLN A 113 14.36 1.49 14.80
CA GLN A 113 14.55 0.43 15.78
C GLN A 113 14.73 1.06 17.17
N LEU A 114 13.88 0.66 18.13
CA LEU A 114 13.85 1.20 19.49
C LEU A 114 14.73 0.41 20.45
N GLU A 115 14.78 -0.91 20.26
CA GLU A 115 15.48 -1.83 21.17
C GLU A 115 15.90 -3.08 20.41
N GLN A 116 17.11 -3.54 20.72
CA GLN A 116 17.64 -4.79 20.22
C GLN A 116 17.83 -5.76 21.39
N ALA A 117 16.96 -6.77 21.50
CA ALA A 117 17.05 -7.81 22.52
C ALA A 117 17.61 -9.12 21.94
N THR A 118 17.79 -10.14 22.77
CA THR A 118 18.40 -11.42 22.39
C THR A 118 17.56 -12.16 21.34
N TYR A 119 16.23 -12.21 21.53
CA TYR A 119 15.33 -13.04 20.72
C TYR A 119 14.39 -12.21 19.81
N LYS A 120 14.26 -10.94 20.07
CA LYS A 120 13.38 -10.02 19.34
C LYS A 120 13.94 -8.61 19.32
N ASN A 121 13.55 -7.84 18.32
CA ASN A 121 13.80 -6.42 18.24
C ASN A 121 12.47 -5.70 18.44
N ARG A 122 12.50 -4.50 19.05
CA ARG A 122 11.34 -3.62 19.11
C ARG A 122 11.55 -2.45 18.15
N GLN A 123 10.60 -2.22 17.27
CA GLN A 123 10.69 -1.23 16.23
C GLN A 123 9.41 -0.41 16.16
N ARG A 124 9.53 0.85 15.73
CA ARG A 124 8.39 1.71 15.44
C ARG A 124 7.70 1.24 14.17
N LEU A 125 6.37 1.39 14.14
CA LEU A 125 5.54 1.20 12.98
C LEU A 125 4.51 2.31 12.93
N TYR A 126 4.44 3.02 11.83
CA TYR A 126 3.45 4.06 11.56
C TYR A 126 2.33 3.47 10.71
N LEU A 127 1.09 3.75 11.07
CA LEU A 127 -0.10 3.21 10.41
C LEU A 127 -1.14 4.32 10.23
N SER A 128 -1.84 4.28 9.12
CA SER A 128 -3.07 5.05 8.93
C SER A 128 -4.27 4.20 9.36
N GLU A 129 -5.17 4.75 10.17
CA GLU A 129 -6.50 4.16 10.39
C GLU A 129 -7.52 5.13 9.81
N GLN A 130 -8.23 4.68 8.79
CA GLN A 130 -9.36 5.40 8.20
C GLN A 130 -10.67 4.92 8.80
N THR A 131 -11.64 5.80 8.83
CA THR A 131 -12.96 5.57 9.44
C THR A 131 -14.06 5.98 8.47
N ASP A 132 -15.29 5.60 8.77
CA ASP A 132 -16.50 6.00 8.03
C ASP A 132 -16.93 7.46 8.31
N GLY A 133 -16.09 8.25 8.98
CA GLY A 133 -16.42 9.62 9.41
C GLY A 133 -17.18 9.70 10.73
N SER A 134 -17.59 8.57 11.34
CA SER A 134 -18.22 8.57 12.66
C SER A 134 -17.25 8.97 13.79
N VAL A 135 -15.99 8.68 13.61
CA VAL A 135 -14.86 9.17 14.41
C VAL A 135 -13.78 9.74 13.48
N PRO A 136 -12.92 10.64 13.96
CA PRO A 136 -11.86 11.18 13.11
C PRO A 136 -10.81 10.10 12.72
N ASN A 137 -10.24 10.25 11.54
CA ASN A 137 -9.11 9.46 11.06
C ASN A 137 -7.88 9.63 11.95
N THR A 138 -6.99 8.63 11.95
CA THR A 138 -5.84 8.68 12.85
C THR A 138 -4.53 8.23 12.20
N LEU A 139 -3.46 8.93 12.58
CA LEU A 139 -2.09 8.44 12.42
C LEU A 139 -1.72 7.70 13.72
N VAL A 140 -1.53 6.39 13.60
CA VAL A 140 -1.17 5.51 14.72
C VAL A 140 0.32 5.28 14.74
N ILE A 141 0.92 5.52 15.89
CA ILE A 141 2.30 5.16 16.19
C ILE A 141 2.25 3.87 17.02
N ALA A 142 2.73 2.77 16.46
CA ALA A 142 2.77 1.47 17.12
C ALA A 142 4.21 1.03 17.42
N ASN A 143 4.35 0.13 18.39
CA ASN A 143 5.57 -0.61 18.65
C ASN A 143 5.35 -2.05 18.16
N CYS A 144 6.19 -2.49 17.25
CA CYS A 144 6.19 -3.86 16.75
C CYS A 144 7.34 -4.65 17.37
N GLU A 145 7.06 -5.85 17.88
CA GLU A 145 8.05 -6.82 18.32
C GLU A 145 8.37 -7.75 17.14
N VAL A 146 9.52 -7.56 16.51
CA VAL A 146 10.01 -8.38 15.39
C VAL A 146 10.86 -9.51 15.94
N VAL A 147 10.42 -10.75 15.78
CA VAL A 147 11.16 -11.94 16.25
C VAL A 147 12.37 -12.17 15.35
N LYS A 148 13.54 -12.40 15.94
CA LYS A 148 14.76 -12.66 15.17
C LYS A 148 14.70 -13.97 14.38
N PRO A 149 15.40 -14.08 13.26
CA PRO A 149 15.47 -15.32 12.48
C PRO A 149 15.90 -16.52 13.35
N ARG A 150 15.34 -17.68 13.06
CA ARG A 150 15.63 -18.97 13.73
C ARG A 150 15.25 -19.05 15.21
N VAL A 151 14.50 -18.07 15.74
CA VAL A 151 13.98 -18.11 17.11
C VAL A 151 12.52 -18.56 17.08
N ALA A 152 12.27 -19.81 17.50
CA ALA A 152 10.92 -20.35 17.76
C ALA A 152 9.87 -20.08 16.67
N ALA A 153 10.28 -20.03 15.40
CA ALA A 153 9.41 -19.72 14.28
C ALA A 153 8.19 -20.64 14.19
N ALA A 154 8.36 -21.93 14.41
CA ALA A 154 7.29 -22.93 14.33
C ALA A 154 6.15 -22.68 15.33
N GLU A 155 6.44 -22.21 16.54
CA GLU A 155 5.43 -21.92 17.56
C GLU A 155 4.58 -20.71 17.16
N HIS A 156 5.22 -19.65 16.67
CA HIS A 156 4.51 -18.45 16.24
C HIS A 156 3.66 -18.69 14.99
N ILE A 157 4.17 -19.47 14.03
CA ILE A 157 3.43 -19.82 12.81
C ILE A 157 2.24 -20.72 13.13
N SER A 158 2.38 -21.64 14.10
CA SER A 158 1.27 -22.51 14.54
C SER A 158 0.14 -21.74 15.21
N GLN A 159 0.42 -20.55 15.74
CA GLN A 159 -0.53 -19.65 16.39
C GLN A 159 -1.10 -18.58 15.42
N PHE A 160 -0.79 -18.68 14.13
CA PHE A 160 -1.30 -17.74 13.13
C PHE A 160 -2.83 -17.76 13.12
N ASN A 161 -3.42 -16.66 13.56
CA ASN A 161 -4.86 -16.42 13.56
C ASN A 161 -5.16 -15.18 12.74
N GLU A 162 -5.85 -15.36 11.63
CA GLU A 162 -6.21 -14.30 10.70
C GLU A 162 -7.28 -13.36 11.22
N GLU A 163 -8.08 -13.78 12.20
CA GLU A 163 -9.19 -13.00 12.76
C GLU A 163 -8.75 -12.16 13.97
N ALA A 164 -7.59 -12.43 14.53
CA ALA A 164 -7.14 -11.76 15.74
C ALA A 164 -6.20 -10.58 15.45
N ARG A 165 -6.23 -9.59 16.33
CA ARG A 165 -5.18 -8.57 16.37
C ARG A 165 -3.88 -9.20 16.82
N SER A 166 -2.80 -8.96 16.08
CA SER A 166 -1.49 -9.48 16.43
C SER A 166 -1.02 -8.98 17.81
N PRO A 167 -0.59 -9.84 18.71
CA PRO A 167 -0.02 -9.43 19.99
C PRO A 167 1.34 -8.72 19.83
N PHE A 168 1.96 -8.83 18.65
CA PHE A 168 3.26 -8.22 18.34
C PHE A 168 3.17 -6.75 17.98
N VAL A 169 1.98 -6.25 17.57
CA VAL A 169 1.75 -4.84 17.22
C VAL A 169 0.96 -4.18 18.35
N LYS A 170 1.60 -3.24 19.04
CA LYS A 170 1.00 -2.53 20.19
C LYS A 170 0.92 -1.04 19.90
N LYS A 171 -0.28 -0.49 19.88
CA LYS A 171 -0.45 0.97 19.79
C LYS A 171 0.29 1.65 20.93
N TYR A 172 1.13 2.61 20.61
CA TYR A 172 1.86 3.43 21.56
C TYR A 172 1.22 4.81 21.70
N LYS A 173 0.91 5.44 20.58
CA LYS A 173 0.36 6.78 20.53
C LYS A 173 -0.56 6.91 19.32
N THR A 174 -1.58 7.73 19.43
CA THR A 174 -2.49 8.08 18.35
C THR A 174 -2.56 9.59 18.20
N ILE A 175 -2.46 10.06 16.97
CA ILE A 175 -2.64 11.45 16.55
C ILE A 175 -3.95 11.51 15.76
N ILE A 176 -4.87 12.41 16.13
CA ILE A 176 -6.13 12.62 15.39
C ILE A 176 -5.80 13.43 14.15
N HIS A 177 -5.93 12.81 12.98
CA HIS A 177 -5.54 13.41 11.73
C HIS A 177 -6.69 14.24 11.11
N PRO A 178 -6.41 15.40 10.49
CA PRO A 178 -7.45 16.31 9.97
C PRO A 178 -8.07 15.87 8.63
N GLY A 179 -7.72 14.73 8.10
CA GLY A 179 -8.25 14.11 6.89
C GLY A 179 -7.84 12.66 6.83
N GLU A 180 -7.99 12.03 5.71
CA GLU A 180 -7.46 10.69 5.46
C GLU A 180 -5.93 10.73 5.45
N VAL A 181 -5.28 9.64 5.87
CA VAL A 181 -3.82 9.54 5.84
C VAL A 181 -3.45 8.69 4.63
N ASN A 182 -3.23 9.34 3.50
CA ASN A 182 -3.03 8.67 2.21
C ASN A 182 -1.57 8.29 1.95
N ARG A 183 -0.62 8.94 2.60
CA ARG A 183 0.81 8.58 2.58
C ARG A 183 1.47 8.93 3.90
N ILE A 184 2.49 8.14 4.24
CA ILE A 184 3.32 8.37 5.43
C ILE A 184 4.78 8.28 4.99
N ARG A 185 5.60 9.29 5.33
CA ARG A 185 7.05 9.28 5.10
C ARG A 185 7.77 9.80 6.33
N GLU A 186 8.76 9.06 6.83
CA GLU A 186 9.64 9.55 7.89
C GLU A 186 10.84 10.30 7.29
N LEU A 187 11.33 11.27 8.04
CA LEU A 187 12.54 11.99 7.67
C LEU A 187 13.78 11.17 8.05
N PRO A 188 14.60 10.74 7.08
CA PRO A 188 15.76 9.88 7.37
C PRO A 188 16.77 10.49 8.36
N GLN A 189 16.95 11.81 8.33
CA GLN A 189 17.88 12.53 9.22
C GLN A 189 17.32 12.70 10.65
N ASN A 190 16.00 12.62 10.83
CA ASN A 190 15.36 12.73 12.13
C ASN A 190 14.06 11.91 12.14
N THR A 191 14.15 10.67 12.58
CA THR A 191 13.06 9.70 12.60
C THR A 191 11.87 10.05 13.52
N LYS A 192 11.95 11.17 14.26
CA LYS A 192 10.81 11.71 14.99
C LYS A 192 9.87 12.53 14.11
N ILE A 193 10.36 12.97 12.96
CA ILE A 193 9.61 13.79 12.01
C ILE A 193 8.99 12.90 10.94
N VAL A 194 7.68 13.03 10.81
CA VAL A 194 6.88 12.27 9.84
C VAL A 194 6.05 13.26 9.02
N ALA A 195 6.04 13.09 7.72
CA ALA A 195 5.12 13.78 6.81
C ALA A 195 3.94 12.87 6.47
N THR A 196 2.78 13.48 6.34
CA THR A 196 1.56 12.83 5.87
C THR A 196 0.90 13.65 4.77
N HIS A 197 0.32 12.95 3.82
CA HIS A 197 -0.60 13.50 2.82
C HIS A 197 -2.04 13.20 3.21
N THR A 198 -2.94 14.08 2.79
CA THR A 198 -4.39 13.93 2.92
C THR A 198 -5.06 14.24 1.58
N ASP A 199 -6.37 14.29 1.58
CA ASP A 199 -7.23 14.82 0.51
C ASP A 199 -7.22 16.37 0.42
N SER A 200 -6.24 17.03 1.05
CA SER A 200 -6.07 18.48 1.03
C SER A 200 -4.79 18.88 0.29
N PRO A 201 -4.68 20.13 -0.21
CA PRO A 201 -3.48 20.59 -0.91
C PRO A 201 -2.23 20.69 -0.02
N ASP A 202 -2.36 20.57 1.29
CA ASP A 202 -1.27 20.79 2.24
C ASP A 202 -0.62 19.48 2.67
N VAL A 203 0.71 19.46 2.74
CA VAL A 203 1.46 18.36 3.38
C VAL A 203 1.65 18.68 4.85
N LEU A 204 1.33 17.74 5.73
CA LEU A 204 1.39 17.91 7.16
C LEU A 204 2.65 17.27 7.76
N ILE A 205 3.35 18.00 8.61
CA ILE A 205 4.55 17.51 9.29
C ILE A 205 4.28 17.37 10.79
N TRP A 206 4.69 16.25 11.35
CA TRP A 206 4.45 15.85 12.74
C TRP A 206 5.76 15.49 13.43
N ASP A 207 6.03 16.05 14.61
CA ASP A 207 6.97 15.47 15.57
C ASP A 207 6.22 14.42 16.40
N VAL A 208 6.31 13.17 15.99
CA VAL A 208 5.54 12.07 16.59
C VAL A 208 5.89 11.80 18.06
N GLU A 209 7.03 12.25 18.53
CA GLU A 209 7.39 12.15 19.95
C GLU A 209 6.85 13.33 20.78
N ALA A 210 6.84 14.54 20.24
CA ALA A 210 6.30 15.73 20.88
C ALA A 210 4.77 15.76 20.91
N GLN A 211 4.10 15.25 19.86
CA GLN A 211 2.63 15.21 19.80
C GLN A 211 2.02 14.44 20.98
N PRO A 212 0.94 14.97 21.60
CA PRO A 212 0.24 14.28 22.67
C PRO A 212 -0.50 13.03 22.17
N ASN A 213 -0.59 12.01 23.02
CA ASN A 213 -1.45 10.86 22.73
C ASN A 213 -2.92 11.27 22.86
N ARG A 214 -3.71 11.06 21.81
CA ARG A 214 -5.12 11.42 21.76
C ARG A 214 -5.95 10.24 21.28
N HIS A 215 -7.15 10.09 21.84
CA HIS A 215 -8.07 9.02 21.43
C HIS A 215 -9.10 9.58 20.46
N ALA A 216 -9.27 8.90 19.33
CA ALA A 216 -10.33 9.19 18.38
C ALA A 216 -11.66 8.73 18.97
N VAL A 217 -12.50 9.71 19.33
CA VAL A 217 -13.86 9.51 19.82
C VAL A 217 -14.77 10.48 19.06
N PHE A 218 -16.06 10.17 19.01
CA PHE A 218 -17.04 11.05 18.38
C PHE A 218 -16.93 12.49 18.91
N GLY A 219 -16.82 13.46 17.99
CA GLY A 219 -16.68 14.89 18.30
C GLY A 219 -15.29 15.31 18.79
N ALA A 220 -14.29 14.44 18.78
CA ALA A 220 -12.92 14.84 19.07
C ALA A 220 -12.37 15.78 17.98
N THR A 221 -11.70 16.86 18.43
CA THR A 221 -11.07 17.82 17.52
C THR A 221 -9.77 17.27 16.96
N ASN A 222 -9.41 17.65 15.73
CA ASN A 222 -8.16 17.27 15.10
C ASN A 222 -6.93 17.70 15.92
N SER A 223 -5.87 16.91 15.83
CA SER A 223 -4.54 17.31 16.31
C SER A 223 -4.00 18.41 15.41
N ARG A 224 -3.18 19.26 15.98
CA ARG A 224 -2.55 20.34 15.25
C ARG A 224 -1.19 19.87 14.72
N PRO A 225 -0.91 19.93 13.41
CA PRO A 225 0.40 19.61 12.88
C PRO A 225 1.46 20.60 13.39
N ASP A 226 2.70 20.13 13.49
CA ASP A 226 3.83 20.95 13.91
C ASP A 226 4.26 21.93 12.82
N LEU A 227 4.04 21.55 11.53
CA LEU A 227 4.33 22.37 10.36
C LEU A 227 3.38 22.02 9.23
N ILE A 228 3.00 23.01 8.42
CA ILE A 228 2.18 22.87 7.22
C ILE A 228 3.01 23.32 6.01
N LEU A 229 3.13 22.43 5.01
CA LEU A 229 3.79 22.77 3.75
C LEU A 229 2.70 23.11 2.73
N THR A 230 2.69 24.38 2.31
CA THR A 230 1.69 24.93 1.38
C THR A 230 2.28 25.09 -0.01
N GLY A 231 1.45 25.09 -1.05
CA GLY A 231 1.93 25.37 -2.41
C GLY A 231 1.17 24.68 -3.53
N HIS A 232 0.56 23.54 -3.29
CA HIS A 232 -0.40 22.96 -4.22
C HIS A 232 -1.65 23.84 -4.33
N GLN A 233 -2.25 23.90 -5.51
CA GLN A 233 -3.43 24.70 -5.79
C GLN A 233 -4.73 23.90 -5.59
N ASP A 234 -4.65 22.61 -5.85
CA ASP A 234 -5.72 21.63 -5.66
C ASP A 234 -5.20 20.45 -4.82
N ASN A 235 -5.97 19.40 -4.69
CA ASN A 235 -5.61 18.24 -3.87
C ASN A 235 -4.25 17.65 -4.27
N ALA A 236 -3.59 17.06 -3.30
CA ALA A 236 -2.34 16.34 -3.48
C ALA A 236 -2.42 15.11 -2.57
N GLU A 237 -2.81 13.94 -3.13
CA GLU A 237 -3.25 12.83 -2.28
C GLU A 237 -2.18 11.76 -2.06
N PHE A 238 -1.37 11.42 -3.09
CA PHE A 238 -0.59 10.19 -3.05
C PHE A 238 0.92 10.39 -3.11
N ALA A 239 1.41 11.28 -3.95
CA ALA A 239 2.83 11.44 -4.19
C ALA A 239 3.55 12.19 -3.06
N LEU A 240 4.38 11.51 -2.27
CA LEU A 240 5.12 12.08 -1.15
C LEU A 240 6.47 11.39 -0.97
N ALA A 241 7.56 12.16 -0.94
CA ALA A 241 8.90 11.65 -0.66
C ALA A 241 9.70 12.56 0.28
N MET A 242 10.54 11.95 1.12
CA MET A 242 11.56 12.61 1.93
C MET A 242 12.93 12.36 1.35
N CYS A 243 13.74 13.41 1.26
CA CYS A 243 15.10 13.28 0.74
C CYS A 243 16.01 12.51 1.72
N PRO A 244 16.78 11.52 1.23
CA PRO A 244 17.68 10.74 2.08
C PRO A 244 18.91 11.53 2.57
N THR A 245 19.31 12.59 1.89
CA THR A 245 20.56 13.33 2.21
C THR A 245 20.31 14.66 2.91
N GLU A 246 19.22 15.34 2.62
CA GLU A 246 18.89 16.67 3.14
C GLU A 246 17.42 16.69 3.61
N PRO A 247 17.03 17.59 4.51
CA PRO A 247 15.64 17.67 4.99
C PRO A 247 14.73 18.38 4.00
N TYR A 248 14.58 17.77 2.83
CA TYR A 248 13.68 18.20 1.77
C TYR A 248 12.48 17.25 1.64
N VAL A 249 11.37 17.82 1.23
CA VAL A 249 10.11 17.11 1.01
C VAL A 249 9.65 17.37 -0.41
N LEU A 250 9.23 16.31 -1.10
CA LEU A 250 8.57 16.37 -2.41
C LEU A 250 7.14 15.88 -2.30
N SER A 251 6.26 16.50 -3.05
CA SER A 251 4.89 16.07 -3.23
C SER A 251 4.43 16.29 -4.67
N GLY A 252 3.50 15.47 -5.15
CA GLY A 252 2.84 15.63 -6.44
C GLY A 252 1.38 16.00 -6.26
N GLY A 253 0.86 16.82 -7.17
CA GLY A 253 -0.52 17.28 -7.17
C GLY A 253 -1.45 16.35 -7.93
N ASP A 254 -2.69 16.24 -7.47
CA ASP A 254 -3.76 15.44 -8.06
C ASP A 254 -4.75 16.30 -8.85
N ASN A 255 -5.46 15.65 -9.78
CA ASN A 255 -6.47 16.25 -10.64
C ASN A 255 -7.90 15.77 -10.33
N ILE A 256 -8.14 15.13 -9.19
CA ILE A 256 -9.45 14.56 -8.86
C ILE A 256 -10.44 15.69 -8.53
N CYS A 257 -11.47 15.82 -9.37
CA CYS A 257 -12.72 16.39 -8.94
C CYS A 257 -13.26 15.47 -7.82
N SER A 258 -13.15 15.88 -6.57
CA SER A 258 -13.73 15.14 -5.45
C SER A 258 -15.24 15.04 -5.65
N PHE A 259 -15.67 13.97 -6.32
CA PHE A 259 -17.05 13.53 -6.27
C PHE A 259 -17.24 12.88 -4.90
N ASN A 260 -17.93 13.57 -4.01
CA ASN A 260 -18.45 13.00 -2.79
C ASN A 260 -19.32 11.78 -3.12
N PHE A 261 -18.73 10.60 -3.20
CA PHE A 261 -19.41 9.33 -3.47
C PHE A 261 -20.50 9.02 -2.42
N HIS A 262 -20.42 9.64 -1.23
CA HIS A 262 -21.38 9.44 -0.15
C HIS A 262 -22.78 10.00 -0.43
N LEU A 263 -22.92 10.97 -1.33
CA LEU A 263 -24.24 11.57 -1.64
C LEU A 263 -24.94 10.92 -2.85
N ILE A 264 -24.24 10.12 -3.66
CA ILE A 264 -24.81 9.51 -4.87
C ILE A 264 -25.57 8.22 -4.57
N ILE A 265 -25.18 7.46 -3.55
CA ILE A 265 -25.86 6.19 -3.21
C ILE A 265 -27.29 6.43 -2.68
N ILE A 266 -27.56 7.55 -2.02
CA ILE A 266 -28.91 7.85 -1.51
C ILE A 266 -29.83 8.41 -2.61
N SER A 267 -29.29 9.01 -3.68
CA SER A 267 -30.08 9.60 -4.76
C SER A 267 -30.41 8.64 -5.91
N CYS A 268 -29.67 7.55 -6.10
CA CYS A 268 -29.89 6.60 -7.20
C CYS A 268 -31.01 5.58 -6.95
N MET A 269 -31.58 5.53 -5.77
CA MET A 269 -32.71 4.60 -5.47
C MET A 269 -34.09 5.12 -5.86
N SER A 270 -34.24 6.33 -6.40
CA SER A 270 -35.56 6.93 -6.61
C SER A 270 -35.85 7.53 -7.98
N SER A 271 -35.01 7.39 -9.01
CA SER A 271 -35.44 7.85 -10.34
C SER A 271 -34.64 7.26 -11.51
N SER A 272 -35.41 6.71 -12.46
CA SER A 272 -34.98 6.09 -13.72
C SER A 272 -34.51 7.13 -14.76
N PHE A 273 -33.62 8.05 -14.43
CA PHE A 273 -33.04 8.96 -15.40
C PHE A 273 -31.62 9.35 -14.98
N CYS A 274 -30.66 8.84 -15.70
CA CYS A 274 -29.27 9.26 -15.60
C CYS A 274 -29.03 10.42 -16.59
N PRO A 275 -28.82 11.66 -16.13
CA PRO A 275 -28.56 12.79 -17.02
C PRO A 275 -27.06 13.10 -17.07
N PHE A 276 -26.21 12.13 -17.41
CA PHE A 276 -24.81 12.42 -17.71
C PHE A 276 -24.53 12.35 -19.21
N LYS A 277 -24.89 13.41 -19.89
CA LYS A 277 -24.27 13.86 -21.13
C LYS A 277 -24.12 15.37 -21.03
N ASN A 278 -23.07 15.81 -20.41
CA ASN A 278 -22.41 17.10 -20.69
C ASN A 278 -21.08 17.07 -19.91
N GLU A 279 -20.02 16.77 -20.64
CA GLU A 279 -18.64 17.00 -20.22
C GLU A 279 -18.45 18.50 -19.98
N LYS A 280 -18.64 18.95 -18.74
CA LYS A 280 -17.98 20.17 -18.29
C LYS A 280 -16.61 19.75 -17.79
N SER A 281 -15.58 20.07 -18.55
CA SER A 281 -14.20 19.97 -18.14
C SER A 281 -14.06 20.56 -16.73
N CYS A 282 -13.80 19.72 -15.75
CA CYS A 282 -13.33 20.17 -14.45
C CYS A 282 -11.96 20.81 -14.67
N VAL A 283 -11.87 22.12 -14.49
CA VAL A 283 -10.64 22.89 -14.61
C VAL A 283 -10.12 23.14 -13.21
N GLY A 284 -9.71 22.07 -12.52
CA GLY A 284 -8.85 22.11 -11.36
C GLY A 284 -7.58 21.35 -11.74
N LYS A 285 -6.38 21.89 -11.59
CA LYS A 285 -5.22 21.31 -12.27
C LYS A 285 -3.95 21.61 -11.53
N ASP A 286 -3.72 20.90 -10.45
CA ASP A 286 -2.37 20.87 -9.90
C ASP A 286 -1.65 19.60 -10.38
N LYS A 287 -1.03 19.68 -11.55
CA LYS A 287 -0.20 18.63 -12.16
C LYS A 287 1.26 18.89 -11.86
N SER A 288 1.53 19.51 -10.72
CA SER A 288 2.85 19.99 -10.37
C SER A 288 3.54 19.05 -9.38
N VAL A 289 4.86 19.06 -9.40
CA VAL A 289 5.68 18.55 -8.31
C VAL A 289 6.17 19.72 -7.50
N VAL A 290 6.00 19.67 -6.17
CA VAL A 290 6.39 20.75 -5.27
C VAL A 290 7.51 20.29 -4.34
N LEU A 291 8.52 21.14 -4.18
CA LEU A 291 9.69 20.90 -3.35
C LEU A 291 9.76 21.92 -2.21
N TRP A 292 9.93 21.42 -0.96
CA TRP A 292 10.17 22.25 0.22
C TRP A 292 11.48 21.92 0.92
N SER A 293 12.02 22.90 1.65
CA SER A 293 13.07 22.69 2.64
C SER A 293 12.50 22.94 4.04
N ILE A 294 12.65 21.96 4.91
CA ILE A 294 12.22 22.07 6.32
C ILE A 294 13.40 22.22 7.29
N GLN A 295 14.62 22.51 6.76
CA GLN A 295 15.87 22.62 7.52
C GLN A 295 15.80 23.56 8.71
N ASP A 296 15.25 24.76 8.52
CA ASP A 296 15.20 25.80 9.57
C ASP A 296 14.26 25.42 10.71
N HIS A 297 13.23 24.64 10.40
CA HIS A 297 12.22 24.20 11.37
C HIS A 297 12.71 23.02 12.22
N ILE A 298 13.48 22.10 11.64
CA ILE A 298 14.07 20.96 12.37
C ILE A 298 15.14 21.47 13.36
N SER A 299 15.96 22.42 12.93
CA SER A 299 17.01 23.00 13.78
C SER A 299 16.44 23.77 14.98
N ALA A 300 15.27 24.39 14.82
CA ALA A 300 14.57 25.08 15.90
C ALA A 300 13.96 24.12 16.92
N ALA A 301 13.47 22.96 16.48
CA ALA A 301 12.91 21.92 17.34
C ALA A 301 14.01 21.13 18.10
N ALA A 302 15.23 21.06 17.55
CA ALA A 302 16.38 20.41 18.19
C ALA A 302 17.09 21.29 19.23
N ALA A 303 16.79 22.60 19.29
CA ALA A 303 17.35 23.49 20.28
C ALA A 303 16.64 23.28 21.64
N ASP A 304 17.39 22.70 22.59
CA ASP A 304 16.96 22.42 23.97
C ASP A 304 16.31 23.67 24.58
N PRO A 305 15.08 23.61 25.17
CA PRO A 305 14.44 24.77 25.79
C PRO A 305 15.18 25.31 27.01
N GLY A 306 16.32 24.71 27.41
CA GLY A 306 17.17 25.10 28.52
C GLY A 306 18.39 25.96 28.18
N ALA A 307 18.71 26.22 26.93
CA ALA A 307 19.88 27.01 26.57
C ALA A 307 19.58 28.51 26.68
N THR A 308 20.08 29.14 27.71
CA THR A 308 20.08 30.60 27.93
C THR A 308 20.71 31.33 26.75
N LYS A 309 19.90 32.16 26.08
CA LYS A 309 20.34 33.02 24.96
C LYS A 309 21.41 34.00 25.41
N SER A 310 22.62 33.91 24.90
CA SER A 310 23.60 35.00 24.93
C SER A 310 23.21 36.07 23.90
N PRO A 311 23.30 37.36 24.24
CA PRO A 311 22.91 38.43 23.34
C PRO A 311 24.07 38.79 22.41
N GLY A 312 23.90 38.60 21.09
CA GLY A 312 24.87 39.05 20.11
C GLY A 312 24.42 38.92 18.66
N SER A 313 24.20 40.08 18.07
CA SER A 313 24.19 40.41 16.66
C SER A 313 22.86 40.44 15.91
N GLY A 314 22.56 41.66 15.44
CA GLY A 314 21.31 42.16 14.90
C GLY A 314 20.96 41.69 13.48
N GLY A 315 19.67 41.49 13.31
CA GLY A 315 18.96 41.44 12.02
C GLY A 315 17.61 42.12 12.22
N SER A 316 17.34 43.13 11.43
CA SER A 316 16.18 44.02 11.53
C SER A 316 14.84 43.31 11.39
N ILE A 317 14.07 43.29 12.46
CA ILE A 317 12.65 42.92 12.41
C ILE A 317 11.85 44.22 12.34
N ILE A 318 11.08 44.39 11.27
CA ILE A 318 10.09 45.48 11.16
C ILE A 318 8.97 45.18 12.13
N LYS A 319 8.90 45.97 13.21
CA LYS A 319 7.77 45.99 14.15
C LYS A 319 6.64 46.82 13.54
N GLN A 320 5.53 46.17 13.18
CA GLN A 320 4.26 46.90 13.05
C GLN A 320 3.61 47.02 14.42
N ASN A 321 3.43 48.26 14.89
CA ASN A 321 2.67 48.64 16.08
C ASN A 321 1.17 48.38 15.82
N SER A 322 0.55 47.56 16.61
CA SER A 322 -0.91 47.58 16.83
C SER A 322 -1.21 47.62 18.31
N LYS A 323 -2.15 48.49 18.66
CA LYS A 323 -2.63 48.83 20.01
C LYS A 323 -3.27 47.64 20.74
N PRO A 324 -3.26 47.58 22.08
CA PRO A 324 -3.91 46.54 22.86
C PRO A 324 -5.42 46.82 22.90
N GLY A 325 -6.21 45.84 22.48
CA GLY A 325 -7.67 45.78 22.57
C GLY A 325 -8.12 44.35 22.70
N GLU A 326 -8.70 44.05 23.82
CA GLU A 326 -9.64 42.98 24.20
C GLU A 326 -9.41 41.53 23.76
N GLY A 327 -9.47 40.66 24.74
CA GLY A 327 -9.25 39.24 24.70
C GLY A 327 -10.11 38.53 23.67
N ASN A 328 -9.42 37.84 22.77
CA ASN A 328 -9.91 36.68 22.07
C ASN A 328 -8.77 35.69 22.08
N ASP A 329 -9.08 34.52 22.56
CA ASP A 329 -8.20 33.36 22.57
C ASP A 329 -7.87 33.01 21.10
N LYS A 330 -6.84 33.69 20.56
CA LYS A 330 -6.31 33.36 19.23
C LYS A 330 -5.54 32.07 19.39
N THR A 331 -6.16 30.95 19.07
CA THR A 331 -5.47 29.71 18.71
C THR A 331 -4.43 30.09 17.67
N ALA A 332 -3.16 30.08 18.07
CA ALA A 332 -2.07 30.41 17.16
C ALA A 332 -2.03 29.31 16.09
N ASP A 333 -2.20 29.65 14.81
CA ASP A 333 -2.16 28.72 13.68
C ASP A 333 -0.80 28.01 13.61
N SER A 334 -0.77 26.78 13.04
CA SER A 334 0.49 26.07 12.80
C SER A 334 1.39 26.89 11.86
N PRO A 335 2.70 26.90 12.08
CA PRO A 335 3.61 27.55 11.14
C PRO A 335 3.49 26.90 9.76
N SER A 336 3.57 27.73 8.72
CA SER A 336 3.53 27.27 7.33
C SER A 336 4.82 27.58 6.60
N VAL A 337 5.20 26.72 5.63
CA VAL A 337 6.37 26.86 4.78
C VAL A 337 5.93 26.93 3.33
N ALA A 338 6.39 27.95 2.64
CA ALA A 338 6.19 28.13 1.21
C ALA A 338 7.14 27.21 0.41
N PRO A 339 6.79 26.81 -0.83
CA PRO A 339 7.62 25.96 -1.65
C PRO A 339 8.95 26.62 -2.02
N ARG A 340 10.00 25.81 -2.09
CA ARG A 340 11.30 26.17 -2.69
C ARG A 340 11.24 26.19 -4.19
N GLY A 341 10.44 25.31 -4.79
CA GLY A 341 10.24 25.21 -6.24
C GLY A 341 8.95 24.49 -6.55
N ILE A 342 8.32 24.89 -7.66
CA ILE A 342 7.14 24.26 -8.24
C ILE A 342 7.51 23.87 -9.67
N TYR A 343 7.35 22.59 -10.01
CA TYR A 343 7.82 21.98 -11.25
C TYR A 343 6.64 21.54 -12.09
N HIS A 344 6.56 22.02 -13.33
CA HIS A 344 5.46 21.71 -14.26
C HIS A 344 5.99 20.93 -15.46
N GLY A 345 5.36 19.83 -15.82
CA GLY A 345 5.75 18.98 -16.95
C GLY A 345 4.81 17.80 -17.18
N HIS A 346 4.08 17.37 -16.14
CA HIS A 346 3.00 16.40 -16.30
C HIS A 346 1.76 17.01 -16.94
N GLU A 347 1.02 16.18 -17.67
CA GLU A 347 -0.23 16.56 -18.33
C GLU A 347 -1.46 16.03 -17.60
N ASP A 348 -1.23 15.17 -16.60
CA ASP A 348 -2.26 14.63 -15.71
C ASP A 348 -1.71 14.47 -14.29
N THR A 349 -2.48 13.81 -13.39
CA THR A 349 -2.14 13.56 -11.99
C THR A 349 -0.71 13.04 -11.81
N VAL A 350 -0.01 13.57 -10.81
CA VAL A 350 1.29 13.04 -10.37
C VAL A 350 1.07 12.02 -9.28
N GLU A 351 1.18 10.74 -9.63
CA GLU A 351 0.87 9.61 -8.76
C GLU A 351 1.98 9.29 -7.75
N ASP A 352 3.24 9.45 -8.14
CA ASP A 352 4.35 9.18 -7.22
C ASP A 352 5.61 9.99 -7.57
N VAL A 353 6.44 10.23 -6.53
CA VAL A 353 7.70 10.98 -6.61
C VAL A 353 8.79 10.31 -5.78
N THR A 354 10.03 10.41 -6.21
CA THR A 354 11.18 9.93 -5.42
C THR A 354 12.45 10.74 -5.69
N PHE A 355 13.30 10.91 -4.67
CA PHE A 355 14.61 11.52 -4.81
C PHE A 355 15.64 10.54 -5.34
N CYS A 356 16.64 11.06 -6.06
CA CYS A 356 17.88 10.33 -6.29
C CYS A 356 18.57 10.06 -4.94
N PRO A 357 18.98 8.83 -4.65
CA PRO A 357 19.52 8.47 -3.33
C PRO A 357 20.77 9.25 -2.93
N SER A 358 21.60 9.66 -3.89
CA SER A 358 22.84 10.39 -3.66
C SER A 358 22.73 11.91 -3.83
N SER A 359 21.56 12.44 -4.27
CA SER A 359 21.40 13.86 -4.60
C SER A 359 20.09 14.43 -4.07
N ALA A 360 20.18 15.50 -3.30
CA ALA A 360 19.02 16.26 -2.86
C ALA A 360 18.40 17.16 -3.93
N GLN A 361 19.05 17.29 -5.08
CA GLN A 361 18.63 18.18 -6.15
C GLN A 361 18.00 17.43 -7.32
N GLU A 362 18.27 16.14 -7.44
CA GLU A 362 17.74 15.29 -8.50
C GLU A 362 16.59 14.42 -7.97
N PHE A 363 15.51 14.37 -8.72
CA PHE A 363 14.33 13.58 -8.38
C PHE A 363 13.57 13.18 -9.64
N CYS A 364 12.65 12.25 -9.51
CA CYS A 364 11.76 11.88 -10.60
C CYS A 364 10.31 11.79 -10.13
N SER A 365 9.41 11.86 -11.11
CA SER A 365 7.97 11.75 -10.93
C SER A 365 7.35 10.89 -12.01
N VAL A 366 6.22 10.27 -11.69
CA VAL A 366 5.38 9.49 -12.60
C VAL A 366 3.93 9.87 -12.42
N GLY A 367 3.10 9.64 -13.44
CA GLY A 367 1.69 10.02 -13.36
C GLY A 367 0.80 9.36 -14.41
N ASP A 368 -0.48 9.74 -14.39
CA ASP A 368 -1.54 9.23 -15.26
C ASP A 368 -1.36 9.61 -16.73
N ASP A 369 -0.46 10.55 -17.02
CA ASP A 369 -0.04 10.86 -18.39
C ASP A 369 0.92 9.80 -18.99
N SER A 370 1.13 8.69 -18.30
CA SER A 370 2.05 7.60 -18.65
C SER A 370 3.51 8.05 -18.82
N CYS A 371 3.90 9.16 -18.19
CA CYS A 371 5.24 9.75 -18.30
C CYS A 371 6.11 9.42 -17.07
N LEU A 372 7.39 9.21 -17.32
CA LEU A 372 8.46 9.28 -16.31
C LEU A 372 9.26 10.56 -16.57
N ILE A 373 9.33 11.46 -15.59
CA ILE A 373 10.03 12.75 -15.71
C ILE A 373 11.18 12.81 -14.72
N LEU A 374 12.36 13.21 -15.20
CA LEU A 374 13.52 13.48 -14.37
C LEU A 374 13.72 15.00 -14.24
N TRP A 375 14.02 15.42 -13.03
CA TRP A 375 14.17 16.82 -12.62
C TRP A 375 15.54 17.06 -11.98
N ASP A 376 16.05 18.27 -12.14
CA ASP A 376 17.22 18.77 -11.42
C ASP A 376 16.96 20.21 -10.96
N ALA A 377 16.80 20.39 -9.65
CA ALA A 377 16.49 21.68 -9.04
C ALA A 377 17.58 22.75 -9.23
N ARG A 378 18.79 22.36 -9.67
CA ARG A 378 19.88 23.30 -10.00
C ARG A 378 19.69 23.95 -11.36
N VAL A 379 19.04 23.26 -12.29
CA VAL A 379 18.87 23.70 -13.68
C VAL A 379 17.64 24.60 -13.83
N GLY A 380 16.60 24.35 -13.03
CA GLY A 380 15.36 25.11 -13.07
C GLY A 380 14.14 24.25 -12.80
N THR A 381 12.96 24.74 -13.17
CA THR A 381 11.67 24.08 -12.92
C THR A 381 11.12 23.33 -14.13
N SER A 382 11.87 23.28 -15.24
CA SER A 382 11.49 22.50 -16.43
C SER A 382 12.07 21.09 -16.34
N PRO A 383 11.41 20.08 -16.96
CA PRO A 383 11.94 18.72 -17.05
C PRO A 383 13.34 18.68 -17.66
N VAL A 384 14.26 17.91 -17.06
CA VAL A 384 15.56 17.57 -17.66
C VAL A 384 15.38 16.47 -18.70
N VAL A 385 14.57 15.46 -18.36
CA VAL A 385 14.18 14.37 -19.27
C VAL A 385 12.70 14.09 -19.06
N LYS A 386 11.93 14.02 -20.14
CA LYS A 386 10.54 13.53 -20.14
C LYS A 386 10.47 12.31 -21.03
N VAL A 387 10.20 11.15 -20.45
CA VAL A 387 9.97 9.90 -21.16
C VAL A 387 8.45 9.76 -21.33
N GLU A 388 7.96 10.11 -22.51
CA GLU A 388 6.56 9.90 -22.86
C GLU A 388 6.29 8.43 -23.12
N LYS A 389 5.12 7.96 -22.71
CA LYS A 389 4.71 6.56 -22.88
C LYS A 389 5.74 5.57 -22.29
N ALA A 390 6.28 5.92 -21.12
CA ALA A 390 7.13 5.01 -20.37
C ALA A 390 6.44 3.66 -20.08
N HIS A 391 5.11 3.66 -20.03
CA HIS A 391 4.23 2.49 -20.01
C HIS A 391 3.07 2.61 -21.02
N ASN A 392 2.24 1.57 -21.13
CA ASN A 392 1.07 1.57 -22.02
C ASN A 392 -0.20 2.07 -21.34
N ALA A 393 -0.15 2.40 -20.06
CA ALA A 393 -1.23 2.91 -19.22
C ALA A 393 -0.62 3.78 -18.11
N ASP A 394 -1.43 4.27 -17.22
CA ASP A 394 -1.09 5.15 -16.11
C ASP A 394 0.03 4.57 -15.24
N LEU A 395 0.92 5.41 -14.74
CA LEU A 395 1.99 5.02 -13.83
C LEU A 395 1.63 5.40 -12.40
N HIS A 396 1.51 4.40 -11.54
CA HIS A 396 1.08 4.58 -10.16
C HIS A 396 2.24 4.72 -9.15
N CYS A 397 3.40 4.19 -9.46
CA CYS A 397 4.50 4.18 -8.50
C CYS A 397 5.87 4.20 -9.15
N VAL A 398 6.82 4.78 -8.42
CA VAL A 398 8.23 4.89 -8.82
C VAL A 398 9.14 4.71 -7.61
N ASP A 399 10.27 4.03 -7.79
CA ASP A 399 11.31 3.96 -6.78
C ASP A 399 12.69 3.96 -7.42
N TRP A 400 13.63 4.65 -6.78
CA TRP A 400 15.00 4.79 -7.24
C TRP A 400 15.91 3.85 -6.46
N ASN A 401 16.80 3.13 -7.16
CA ASN A 401 17.65 2.13 -6.51
C ASN A 401 18.61 2.78 -5.49
N PRO A 402 18.54 2.42 -4.20
CA PRO A 402 19.41 3.00 -3.18
C PRO A 402 20.88 2.58 -3.30
N HIS A 403 21.20 1.62 -4.15
CA HIS A 403 22.56 1.08 -4.37
C HIS A 403 23.15 1.44 -5.73
N ASP A 404 22.32 1.86 -6.70
CA ASP A 404 22.75 2.28 -8.04
C ASP A 404 21.87 3.42 -8.55
N ASP A 405 22.40 4.63 -8.51
CA ASP A 405 21.73 5.87 -8.93
C ASP A 405 21.28 5.86 -10.40
N ASN A 406 21.66 4.85 -11.18
CA ASN A 406 21.26 4.76 -12.57
C ASN A 406 19.93 3.99 -12.77
N LEU A 407 19.47 3.23 -11.76
CA LEU A 407 18.35 2.35 -11.92
C LEU A 407 17.07 2.90 -11.28
N ILE A 408 16.01 2.97 -12.07
CA ILE A 408 14.68 3.42 -11.66
C ILE A 408 13.67 2.33 -11.98
N LEU A 409 12.79 2.02 -11.03
CA LEU A 409 11.63 1.15 -11.20
C LEU A 409 10.36 1.96 -11.33
N THR A 410 9.45 1.50 -12.18
CA THR A 410 8.10 2.04 -12.30
C THR A 410 7.08 0.93 -12.35
N GLY A 411 5.92 1.15 -11.73
CA GLY A 411 4.77 0.24 -11.77
C GLY A 411 3.56 0.93 -12.40
N SER A 412 2.75 0.16 -13.14
CA SER A 412 1.70 0.72 -13.98
C SER A 412 0.40 -0.08 -13.96
N ALA A 413 -0.68 0.58 -14.34
CA ALA A 413 -1.96 -0.01 -14.68
C ALA A 413 -1.90 -1.00 -15.85
N ASP A 414 -0.79 -1.04 -16.62
CA ASP A 414 -0.54 -2.07 -17.64
C ASP A 414 -0.10 -3.43 -17.05
N ASN A 415 -0.19 -3.60 -15.73
CA ASN A 415 0.15 -4.80 -14.96
C ASN A 415 1.63 -5.17 -14.98
N SER A 416 2.49 -4.29 -15.42
CA SER A 416 3.92 -4.54 -15.50
C SER A 416 4.75 -3.62 -14.62
N VAL A 417 5.90 -4.13 -14.19
CA VAL A 417 6.98 -3.31 -13.64
C VAL A 417 8.04 -3.15 -14.72
N ARG A 418 8.55 -1.94 -14.91
CA ARG A 418 9.64 -1.65 -15.84
C ARG A 418 10.84 -1.08 -15.09
N MET A 419 12.01 -1.46 -15.53
CA MET A 419 13.28 -0.96 -15.01
C MET A 419 13.97 -0.13 -16.08
N PHE A 420 14.33 1.09 -15.73
CA PHE A 420 15.01 2.03 -16.61
C PHE A 420 16.43 2.31 -16.11
N ASP A 421 17.34 2.52 -17.05
CA ASP A 421 18.66 3.10 -16.78
C ASP A 421 18.63 4.57 -17.21
N ARG A 422 18.78 5.50 -16.24
CA ARG A 422 18.68 6.94 -16.51
C ARG A 422 19.66 7.44 -17.55
N ARG A 423 20.80 6.76 -17.73
CA ARG A 423 21.80 7.11 -18.74
C ARG A 423 21.31 6.87 -20.18
N ASN A 424 20.32 5.99 -20.33
CA ASN A 424 19.72 5.65 -21.63
C ASN A 424 18.44 6.44 -21.90
N LEU A 425 17.98 7.28 -20.96
CA LEU A 425 16.80 8.11 -21.14
C LEU A 425 17.19 9.39 -21.86
N THR A 426 16.52 9.68 -22.96
CA THR A 426 16.73 10.89 -23.76
C THR A 426 15.44 11.68 -23.85
N SER A 427 15.56 13.01 -23.92
CA SER A 427 14.41 13.93 -24.04
C SER A 427 13.60 13.74 -25.34
N ASP A 428 14.17 13.11 -26.35
CA ASP A 428 13.57 12.96 -27.68
C ASP A 428 13.06 11.54 -27.96
N GLY A 429 13.16 10.61 -26.97
CA GLY A 429 12.94 9.22 -27.20
C GLY A 429 11.94 8.56 -26.29
N VAL A 430 11.26 7.58 -26.83
CA VAL A 430 10.60 6.55 -26.03
C VAL A 430 11.70 5.83 -25.25
N GLY A 431 11.83 6.11 -23.96
CA GLY A 431 12.80 5.46 -23.10
C GLY A 431 12.52 3.97 -23.05
N ALA A 432 13.35 3.18 -23.72
CA ALA A 432 13.21 1.72 -23.66
C ALA A 432 13.63 1.24 -22.27
N PRO A 433 12.76 0.48 -21.56
CA PRO A 433 13.16 -0.14 -20.32
C PRO A 433 14.24 -1.19 -20.58
N ILE A 434 15.21 -1.30 -19.67
CA ILE A 434 16.24 -2.36 -19.75
C ILE A 434 15.65 -3.73 -19.37
N HIS A 435 14.64 -3.75 -18.51
CA HIS A 435 13.88 -4.96 -18.16
C HIS A 435 12.39 -4.65 -18.01
N LYS A 436 11.57 -5.63 -18.35
CA LYS A 436 10.14 -5.67 -18.11
C LYS A 436 9.80 -6.91 -17.30
N PHE A 437 9.10 -6.72 -16.19
CA PHE A 437 8.67 -7.80 -15.29
C PHE A 437 7.15 -7.95 -15.41
N GLU A 438 6.73 -9.11 -15.92
CA GLU A 438 5.34 -9.48 -16.13
C GLU A 438 5.00 -10.64 -15.19
N GLY A 439 4.14 -10.40 -14.21
CA GLY A 439 3.76 -11.41 -13.21
C GLY A 439 2.47 -11.07 -12.49
N HIS A 440 2.11 -9.79 -12.45
CA HIS A 440 0.83 -9.32 -11.96
C HIS A 440 -0.27 -9.47 -13.01
N LYS A 441 -1.52 -9.57 -12.54
CA LYS A 441 -2.72 -9.73 -13.37
C LYS A 441 -3.64 -8.52 -13.31
N ALA A 442 -3.28 -7.54 -12.52
CA ALA A 442 -3.97 -6.28 -12.34
C ALA A 442 -2.95 -5.17 -12.10
N ALA A 443 -3.41 -3.94 -11.96
CA ALA A 443 -2.58 -2.74 -11.81
C ALA A 443 -1.56 -2.87 -10.68
N VAL A 444 -0.33 -2.46 -10.94
CA VAL A 444 0.74 -2.40 -9.94
C VAL A 444 0.59 -1.09 -9.18
N LEU A 445 0.42 -1.18 -7.86
CA LEU A 445 0.14 -0.04 -6.98
C LEU A 445 1.38 0.49 -6.24
N CYS A 446 2.33 -0.40 -5.92
CA CYS A 446 3.56 0.01 -5.23
C CYS A 446 4.76 -0.80 -5.72
N VAL A 447 5.90 -0.14 -5.87
CA VAL A 447 7.21 -0.76 -6.13
C VAL A 447 8.22 -0.21 -5.14
N GLN A 448 9.10 -1.07 -4.61
CA GLN A 448 10.17 -0.63 -3.72
C GLN A 448 11.40 -1.52 -3.87
N TRP A 449 12.57 -0.89 -3.99
CA TRP A 449 13.83 -1.58 -3.89
C TRP A 449 14.09 -2.10 -2.47
N SER A 450 14.76 -3.24 -2.38
CA SER A 450 15.26 -3.73 -1.10
C SER A 450 16.35 -2.80 -0.56
N PRO A 451 16.29 -2.39 0.73
CA PRO A 451 17.30 -1.49 1.29
C PRO A 451 18.65 -2.17 1.52
N ASP A 452 18.72 -3.51 1.47
CA ASP A 452 19.92 -4.29 1.76
C ASP A 452 20.42 -5.15 0.58
N LYS A 453 19.69 -5.21 -0.54
CA LYS A 453 20.03 -5.98 -1.74
C LYS A 453 19.88 -5.16 -3.00
N SER A 454 21.00 -4.96 -3.71
CA SER A 454 21.03 -4.12 -4.91
C SER A 454 20.23 -4.65 -6.09
N SER A 455 20.01 -5.97 -6.18
CA SER A 455 19.29 -6.61 -7.29
C SER A 455 17.83 -6.99 -6.96
N VAL A 456 17.40 -6.80 -5.71
CA VAL A 456 16.09 -7.25 -5.24
C VAL A 456 15.14 -6.08 -5.07
N PHE A 457 13.89 -6.27 -5.50
CA PHE A 457 12.81 -5.33 -5.28
C PHE A 457 11.47 -6.06 -5.08
N GLY A 458 10.49 -5.34 -4.54
CA GLY A 458 9.12 -5.81 -4.41
C GLY A 458 8.17 -5.03 -5.31
N SER A 459 7.05 -5.65 -5.65
CA SER A 459 5.90 -5.00 -6.29
C SER A 459 4.59 -5.54 -5.73
N SER A 460 3.64 -4.66 -5.42
CA SER A 460 2.30 -5.03 -4.99
C SER A 460 1.26 -4.55 -5.98
N ALA A 461 0.11 -5.25 -6.06
CA ALA A 461 -0.88 -4.98 -7.08
C ALA A 461 -2.31 -5.26 -6.60
N GLU A 462 -3.27 -4.82 -7.42
CA GLU A 462 -4.71 -5.06 -7.23
C GLU A 462 -5.10 -6.55 -7.33
N ASP A 463 -4.21 -7.42 -7.81
CA ASP A 463 -4.45 -8.86 -7.86
C ASP A 463 -4.30 -9.57 -6.49
N GLY A 464 -4.05 -8.79 -5.42
CA GLY A 464 -3.88 -9.28 -4.05
C GLY A 464 -2.52 -9.91 -3.79
N LEU A 465 -1.56 -9.74 -4.69
CA LEU A 465 -0.25 -10.35 -4.59
C LEU A 465 0.85 -9.30 -4.33
N LEU A 466 1.85 -9.72 -3.56
CA LEU A 466 3.12 -9.01 -3.46
C LEU A 466 4.22 -9.91 -3.98
N ASN A 467 4.87 -9.49 -5.06
CA ASN A 467 5.93 -10.20 -5.74
C ASN A 467 7.29 -9.67 -5.33
N ILE A 468 8.23 -10.55 -5.02
CA ILE A 468 9.64 -10.23 -4.80
C ILE A 468 10.42 -10.70 -6.01
N TRP A 469 11.20 -9.80 -6.57
CA TRP A 469 11.97 -9.97 -7.78
C TRP A 469 13.47 -9.88 -7.52
N ASP A 470 14.24 -10.63 -8.28
CA ASP A 470 15.71 -10.53 -8.33
C ASP A 470 16.13 -10.42 -9.80
N TYR A 471 16.49 -9.20 -10.24
CA TYR A 471 16.78 -8.98 -11.65
C TYR A 471 18.10 -9.66 -12.09
N ASP A 472 19.01 -9.96 -11.18
CA ASP A 472 20.20 -10.74 -11.47
C ASP A 472 19.90 -12.17 -11.92
N LYS A 473 18.68 -12.65 -11.65
CA LYS A 473 18.21 -13.96 -12.10
C LYS A 473 17.51 -13.94 -13.47
N VAL A 474 17.30 -12.75 -14.04
CA VAL A 474 16.73 -12.61 -15.39
C VAL A 474 17.72 -13.13 -16.40
N GLY A 475 17.27 -14.05 -17.27
CA GLY A 475 18.11 -14.65 -18.33
C GLY A 475 19.10 -15.74 -17.89
N LYS A 476 19.28 -15.97 -16.60
CA LYS A 476 20.04 -17.11 -16.09
C LYS A 476 19.20 -18.36 -16.19
N LYS A 477 19.59 -19.33 -17.03
CA LYS A 477 18.95 -20.66 -17.09
C LYS A 477 19.20 -21.34 -15.76
N VAL A 478 18.15 -21.45 -14.94
CA VAL A 478 18.19 -22.33 -13.78
C VAL A 478 17.99 -23.74 -14.30
N GLU A 479 19.08 -24.50 -14.46
CA GLU A 479 19.04 -25.94 -14.75
C GLU A 479 18.52 -26.69 -13.51
N ARG A 480 17.26 -26.50 -13.18
CA ARG A 480 16.57 -27.32 -12.19
C ARG A 480 15.85 -28.44 -12.92
N ALA A 481 16.41 -29.64 -12.79
CA ALA A 481 15.79 -30.87 -13.32
C ALA A 481 14.33 -30.97 -12.84
N GLY A 482 13.38 -30.90 -13.78
CA GLY A 482 11.99 -31.33 -13.59
C GLY A 482 10.97 -30.28 -13.18
N ARG A 483 11.24 -28.95 -13.21
CA ARG A 483 10.20 -27.93 -13.04
C ARG A 483 9.80 -27.32 -14.38
N ASN A 484 8.50 -27.37 -14.66
CA ASN A 484 7.89 -26.58 -15.74
C ASN A 484 8.23 -25.09 -15.51
N THR A 485 8.88 -24.47 -16.49
CA THR A 485 9.33 -23.07 -16.50
C THR A 485 8.14 -22.12 -16.75
N SER A 486 7.12 -22.16 -15.89
CA SER A 486 5.96 -21.25 -16.00
C SER A 486 6.08 -19.98 -15.15
N SER A 487 7.12 -19.88 -14.32
CA SER A 487 7.33 -18.69 -13.50
C SER A 487 7.94 -17.56 -14.33
N PRO A 488 7.47 -16.30 -14.15
CA PRO A 488 8.05 -15.13 -14.79
C PRO A 488 9.55 -14.99 -14.52
N PRO A 489 10.34 -14.52 -15.50
CA PRO A 489 11.77 -14.29 -15.30
C PRO A 489 12.03 -13.32 -14.15
N GLY A 490 12.94 -13.67 -13.27
CA GLY A 490 13.30 -12.83 -12.12
C GLY A 490 12.35 -12.95 -10.92
N LEU A 491 11.17 -13.58 -11.04
CA LEU A 491 10.29 -13.78 -9.90
C LEU A 491 10.93 -14.74 -8.90
N PHE A 492 11.20 -14.21 -7.70
CA PHE A 492 11.92 -14.90 -6.65
C PHE A 492 10.99 -15.49 -5.59
N PHE A 493 10.00 -14.69 -5.13
CA PHE A 493 9.02 -15.08 -4.14
C PHE A 493 7.69 -14.38 -4.40
N GLN A 494 6.57 -15.01 -4.02
CA GLN A 494 5.25 -14.44 -4.12
C GLN A 494 4.52 -14.61 -2.79
N HIS A 495 4.14 -13.48 -2.19
CA HIS A 495 3.27 -13.44 -1.01
C HIS A 495 1.82 -13.31 -1.48
N ALA A 496 0.96 -14.24 -1.03
CA ALA A 496 -0.45 -14.31 -1.40
C ALA A 496 -1.36 -14.35 -0.16
N GLY A 497 -0.94 -13.69 0.90
CA GLY A 497 -1.63 -13.68 2.20
C GLY A 497 -2.77 -12.69 2.30
N HIS A 498 -2.90 -11.80 1.35
CA HIS A 498 -3.99 -10.83 1.28
C HIS A 498 -5.16 -11.36 0.45
N ARG A 499 -6.37 -10.92 0.75
CA ARG A 499 -7.60 -11.32 0.04
C ARG A 499 -8.08 -10.28 -0.95
N ASP A 500 -7.58 -9.06 -0.82
CA ASP A 500 -7.87 -7.94 -1.70
C ASP A 500 -6.58 -7.25 -2.16
N LYS A 501 -6.71 -6.16 -2.94
CA LYS A 501 -5.59 -5.41 -3.50
C LYS A 501 -4.59 -5.00 -2.42
N VAL A 502 -3.31 -5.21 -2.68
CA VAL A 502 -2.22 -4.82 -1.78
C VAL A 502 -1.79 -3.41 -2.14
N VAL A 503 -2.27 -2.44 -1.36
CA VAL A 503 -2.13 -1.00 -1.67
C VAL A 503 -0.74 -0.45 -1.36
N ASP A 504 -0.09 -0.97 -0.31
CA ASP A 504 1.24 -0.51 0.08
C ASP A 504 2.02 -1.63 0.78
N PHE A 505 3.34 -1.54 0.70
CA PHE A 505 4.24 -2.38 1.48
C PHE A 505 5.53 -1.62 1.77
N HIS A 506 6.25 -2.04 2.81
CA HIS A 506 7.52 -1.42 3.15
C HIS A 506 8.52 -2.44 3.69
N TRP A 507 9.74 -2.41 3.15
CA TRP A 507 10.86 -3.19 3.63
C TRP A 507 11.33 -2.73 5.00
N ASN A 508 11.72 -3.65 5.85
CA ASN A 508 12.35 -3.33 7.12
C ASN A 508 13.87 -3.19 6.95
N ALA A 509 14.37 -1.97 6.99
CA ALA A 509 15.81 -1.71 6.84
C ALA A 509 16.65 -2.26 8.01
N SER A 510 16.04 -2.49 9.18
CA SER A 510 16.73 -3.01 10.37
C SER A 510 16.70 -4.54 10.48
N ASP A 511 15.83 -5.21 9.72
CA ASP A 511 15.65 -6.68 9.75
C ASP A 511 15.45 -7.18 8.31
N PRO A 512 16.54 -7.56 7.61
CA PRO A 512 16.48 -7.97 6.21
C PRO A 512 15.43 -9.05 5.92
N TRP A 513 14.80 -8.96 4.74
CA TRP A 513 13.73 -9.85 4.27
C TRP A 513 12.41 -9.76 5.05
N THR A 514 12.32 -8.86 6.03
CA THR A 514 11.08 -8.56 6.73
C THR A 514 10.34 -7.43 6.02
N VAL A 515 9.07 -7.66 5.78
CA VAL A 515 8.18 -6.75 5.07
C VAL A 515 6.92 -6.51 5.89
N VAL A 516 6.41 -5.30 5.89
CA VAL A 516 5.04 -4.97 6.27
C VAL A 516 4.26 -4.70 4.99
N SER A 517 3.05 -5.25 4.89
CA SER A 517 2.15 -5.02 3.75
C SER A 517 0.73 -4.79 4.24
N VAL A 518 -0.01 -3.96 3.51
CA VAL A 518 -1.40 -3.61 3.82
C VAL A 518 -2.27 -3.87 2.60
N SER A 519 -3.45 -4.43 2.84
CA SER A 519 -4.47 -4.60 1.82
C SER A 519 -5.70 -3.79 2.15
N ASP A 520 -6.43 -3.45 1.12
CA ASP A 520 -7.73 -2.80 1.22
C ASP A 520 -8.79 -3.73 1.85
N ASP A 521 -9.97 -3.20 2.05
CA ASP A 521 -11.10 -3.95 2.59
C ASP A 521 -11.65 -4.93 1.55
N CYS A 522 -11.94 -6.15 1.98
CA CYS A 522 -12.57 -7.15 1.13
C CYS A 522 -14.08 -7.20 1.39
N ASP A 523 -14.85 -6.48 0.61
CA ASP A 523 -16.32 -6.46 0.66
C ASP A 523 -16.94 -7.85 0.55
N THR A 524 -16.30 -8.77 -0.16
CA THR A 524 -16.81 -10.12 -0.42
C THR A 524 -16.67 -11.08 0.75
N THR A 525 -15.76 -10.80 1.68
CA THR A 525 -15.47 -11.68 2.83
C THR A 525 -15.91 -11.10 4.16
N GLY A 526 -16.42 -9.84 4.17
CA GLY A 526 -16.86 -9.15 5.39
C GLY A 526 -15.71 -8.87 6.37
N GLY A 527 -14.47 -8.92 5.91
CA GLY A 527 -13.28 -8.62 6.69
C GLY A 527 -12.67 -7.29 6.25
N GLY A 528 -12.44 -6.36 7.17
CA GLY A 528 -11.73 -5.11 6.91
C GLY A 528 -10.30 -5.33 6.42
N GLY A 529 -9.63 -4.26 5.99
CA GLY A 529 -8.26 -4.28 5.49
C GLY A 529 -7.29 -4.99 6.44
N THR A 530 -6.30 -5.66 5.90
CA THR A 530 -5.34 -6.44 6.68
C THR A 530 -3.95 -5.85 6.63
N LEU A 531 -3.33 -5.74 7.81
CA LEU A 531 -1.90 -5.50 7.94
C LEU A 531 -1.21 -6.85 8.18
N GLN A 532 -0.23 -7.18 7.37
CA GLN A 532 0.62 -8.37 7.57
C GLN A 532 2.08 -7.96 7.72
N ILE A 533 2.76 -8.57 8.68
CA ILE A 533 4.20 -8.44 8.86
C ILE A 533 4.77 -9.83 8.70
N TRP A 534 5.67 -10.00 7.74
CA TRP A 534 6.17 -11.31 7.39
C TRP A 534 7.63 -11.28 6.98
N ARG A 535 8.30 -12.40 7.18
CA ARG A 535 9.65 -12.67 6.71
C ARG A 535 9.66 -14.04 6.04
N MET A 536 10.15 -14.09 4.81
CA MET A 536 10.27 -15.36 4.11
C MET A 536 11.29 -16.29 4.80
N SER A 537 11.08 -17.60 4.67
CA SER A 537 11.99 -18.60 5.21
C SER A 537 13.41 -18.41 4.65
N ASP A 538 14.41 -18.51 5.51
CA ASP A 538 15.81 -18.37 5.11
C ASP A 538 16.27 -19.46 4.13
N LEU A 539 15.56 -20.59 4.10
CA LEU A 539 15.78 -21.66 3.11
C LEU A 539 15.53 -21.22 1.67
N ILE A 540 14.81 -20.10 1.46
CA ILE A 540 14.47 -19.60 0.12
C ILE A 540 15.58 -18.74 -0.46
N TYR A 541 16.26 -17.95 0.36
CA TYR A 541 17.22 -16.94 -0.11
C TYR A 541 18.70 -17.26 0.18
N ARG A 542 18.96 -18.28 1.01
CA ARG A 542 20.34 -18.74 1.25
C ARG A 542 20.89 -19.55 0.06
N PRO A 543 22.22 -19.58 -0.10
CA PRO A 543 22.87 -20.46 -1.07
C PRO A 543 22.42 -21.92 -0.91
N GLU A 544 22.13 -22.59 -2.02
CA GLU A 544 21.59 -23.96 -2.03
C GLU A 544 22.51 -24.98 -1.34
N ASP A 545 23.81 -24.84 -1.55
CA ASP A 545 24.85 -25.69 -0.93
C ASP A 545 24.87 -25.58 0.60
N GLU A 546 24.71 -24.36 1.15
CA GLU A 546 24.60 -24.15 2.59
C GLU A 546 23.33 -24.78 3.18
N VAL A 547 22.19 -24.59 2.48
CA VAL A 547 20.90 -25.15 2.89
C VAL A 547 20.96 -26.69 2.89
N LEU A 548 21.48 -27.28 1.83
CA LEU A 548 21.63 -28.74 1.73
C LEU A 548 22.55 -29.30 2.80
N ALA A 549 23.67 -28.62 3.10
CA ALA A 549 24.58 -29.05 4.18
C ALA A 549 23.92 -28.99 5.56
N GLU A 550 23.07 -27.99 5.82
CA GLU A 550 22.34 -27.86 7.09
C GLU A 550 21.23 -28.92 7.20
N LEU A 551 20.48 -29.17 6.13
CA LEU A 551 19.45 -30.21 6.10
C LEU A 551 20.05 -31.62 6.32
N GLU A 552 21.24 -31.92 5.77
CA GLU A 552 21.90 -33.20 5.97
C GLU A 552 22.40 -33.35 7.42
N LYS A 553 22.88 -32.28 8.05
CA LYS A 553 23.20 -32.26 9.49
C LYS A 553 21.97 -32.54 10.35
N PHE A 554 20.86 -31.90 10.02
CA PHE A 554 19.58 -32.09 10.73
C PHE A 554 19.08 -33.53 10.57
N LYS A 555 19.10 -34.07 9.35
CA LYS A 555 18.73 -35.45 9.04
C LYS A 555 19.60 -36.44 9.85
N SER A 556 20.92 -36.21 9.87
CA SER A 556 21.86 -37.03 10.64
C SER A 556 21.55 -37.00 12.13
N HIS A 557 21.19 -35.81 12.66
CA HIS A 557 20.80 -35.67 14.08
C HIS A 557 19.50 -36.45 14.39
N VAL A 558 18.46 -36.31 13.52
CA VAL A 558 17.18 -37.01 13.71
C VAL A 558 17.40 -38.55 13.69
N VAL A 559 18.20 -39.07 12.75
CA VAL A 559 18.53 -40.50 12.66
C VAL A 559 19.28 -40.95 13.92
N ALA A 560 20.24 -40.17 14.40
CA ALA A 560 20.97 -40.48 15.63
C ALA A 560 20.09 -40.46 16.88
N CYS A 561 19.08 -39.60 16.94
CA CYS A 561 18.10 -39.59 18.03
C CYS A 561 17.16 -40.80 17.96
N ALA A 562 16.68 -41.15 16.75
CA ALA A 562 15.83 -42.32 16.55
C ALA A 562 16.53 -43.66 16.86
N SER A 563 17.86 -43.73 16.70
CA SER A 563 18.64 -44.93 17.02
C SER A 563 18.95 -45.08 18.53
N LYS A 564 18.69 -44.06 19.35
CA LYS A 564 18.86 -44.06 20.81
C LYS A 564 17.55 -44.28 21.57
N ALA A 565 16.42 -44.17 20.88
CA ALA A 565 15.09 -44.52 21.40
C ALA A 565 14.73 -45.96 21.07
#